data_ee3bf2d38643030ac651ef5951e669b8
#
_entry.id   ee3bf2d38643030ac651ef5951e669b8
#
_cell.length_a   1.000
_cell.length_b   1.000
_cell.length_c   1.000
_cell.angle_alpha   90.00
_cell.angle_beta   90.00
_cell.angle_gamma   90.00
#
_symmetry.space_group_name_H-M   'P 1'
#
loop_
_entity.id
_entity.type
_entity.pdbx_description
1 polymer ?
#
loop_
_entity_poly.entity_id
_entity_poly.type
_entity_poly.pdbx_seq_one_letter_code
_entity_poly.pdbx_strand_id
1 'polypeptide(L)'
;DAQLSRGLGDVYKRQFRAYLPGGASGGILPANMDNLPLDFGQLEQHGCFVGSHAVIILSNKDSIKEAALNLLRFFEDESCGQCSPCRVGTEKAVKLMEQDNWDIDLLSELAATMQDASICGLGQAASNPLVSAIRFFKEEF
;
A
#
# COMPACT_ATOMS: atom_id res chain seq x y z
N ASP A 1 -4.66 18.98 3.38
CA ASP A 1 -3.61 19.49 2.51
C ASP A 1 -2.23 19.41 3.18
N ALA A 2 -1.18 19.71 2.44
CA ALA A 2 0.20 19.60 2.92
C ALA A 2 0.49 20.57 4.07
N GLN A 3 -0.11 21.74 4.07
CA GLN A 3 0.06 22.74 5.12
C GLN A 3 -0.62 22.29 6.42
N LEU A 4 -1.80 21.72 6.33
CA LEU A 4 -2.51 21.19 7.49
C LEU A 4 -1.74 20.00 8.09
N SER A 5 -1.24 19.12 7.26
CA SER A 5 -0.41 17.99 7.69
C SER A 5 0.86 18.46 8.39
N ARG A 6 1.48 19.50 7.87
CA ARG A 6 2.67 20.11 8.48
C ARG A 6 2.36 20.70 9.85
N GLY A 7 1.24 21.41 9.97
CA GLY A 7 0.80 21.97 11.24
C GLY A 7 0.58 20.90 12.29
N LEU A 8 -0.07 19.80 11.91
CA LEU A 8 -0.27 18.65 12.79
C LEU A 8 1.06 18.01 13.19
N GLY A 9 2.00 17.91 12.26
CA GLY A 9 3.34 17.40 12.52
C GLY A 9 4.08 18.24 13.54
N ASP A 10 4.02 19.55 13.42
CA ASP A 10 4.65 20.48 14.35
C ASP A 10 4.09 20.35 15.77
N VAL A 11 2.76 20.31 15.90
CA VAL A 11 2.08 20.20 17.20
C VAL A 11 2.44 18.89 17.91
N TYR A 12 2.46 17.77 17.21
CA TYR A 12 2.71 16.44 17.78
C TYR A 12 4.14 15.98 17.61
N LYS A 13 5.03 16.80 17.06
CA LYS A 13 6.42 16.45 16.74
C LYS A 13 6.51 15.26 15.80
N ARG A 14 5.54 15.14 14.91
CA ARG A 14 5.50 14.12 13.86
C ARG A 14 6.01 14.72 12.57
N GLN A 15 6.72 13.92 11.79
CA GLN A 15 7.20 14.31 10.47
C GLN A 15 6.47 13.53 9.41
N PHE A 16 6.20 14.18 8.28
CA PHE A 16 5.61 13.54 7.11
C PHE A 16 6.57 12.47 6.57
N ARG A 17 6.11 11.23 6.50
CA ARG A 17 6.94 10.11 6.03
C ARG A 17 6.44 9.50 4.73
N ALA A 18 5.14 9.32 4.61
CA ALA A 18 4.55 8.62 3.46
C ALA A 18 3.10 9.05 3.27
N TYR A 19 2.57 8.78 2.10
CA TYR A 19 1.17 9.04 1.81
C TYR A 19 0.59 8.01 0.84
N LEU A 20 -0.72 7.81 0.92
CA LEU A 20 -1.48 6.98 0.01
C LEU A 20 -2.30 7.92 -0.88
N PRO A 21 -1.94 8.10 -2.16
CA PRO A 21 -2.60 9.09 -3.00
C PRO A 21 -3.99 8.70 -3.48
N GLY A 22 -4.32 7.42 -3.45
CA GLY A 22 -5.57 6.90 -4.00
C GLY A 22 -6.34 5.99 -3.05
N GLY A 23 -6.13 6.10 -1.75
CA GLY A 23 -6.73 5.22 -0.75
C GLY A 23 -6.01 3.88 -0.67
N ALA A 24 -6.71 2.84 -0.17
CA ALA A 24 -6.11 1.54 0.12
C ALA A 24 -5.51 0.86 -1.12
N SER A 25 -6.14 0.99 -2.27
CA SER A 25 -5.71 0.32 -3.50
C SER A 25 -4.66 1.10 -4.30
N GLY A 26 -4.41 2.36 -3.93
CA GLY A 26 -3.56 3.27 -4.71
C GLY A 26 -2.06 3.16 -4.47
N GLY A 27 -1.63 2.30 -3.54
CA GLY A 27 -0.23 2.15 -3.17
C GLY A 27 0.23 3.18 -2.15
N ILE A 28 1.49 3.05 -1.72
CA ILE A 28 2.11 3.92 -0.71
C ILE A 28 3.33 4.60 -1.33
N LEU A 29 3.41 5.92 -1.23
CA LEU A 29 4.54 6.70 -1.74
C LEU A 29 5.31 7.36 -0.59
N PRO A 30 6.64 7.48 -0.70
CA PRO A 30 7.45 8.16 0.31
C PRO A 30 7.29 9.68 0.24
N ALA A 31 7.62 10.35 1.34
CA ALA A 31 7.48 11.80 1.47
C ALA A 31 8.31 12.59 0.44
N ASN A 32 9.44 12.04 -0.02
CA ASN A 32 10.27 12.70 -1.03
C ASN A 32 9.64 12.74 -2.43
N MET A 33 8.50 12.08 -2.61
CA MET A 33 7.70 12.11 -3.83
C MET A 33 6.43 12.97 -3.69
N ASP A 34 6.46 13.94 -2.79
CA ASP A 34 5.30 14.80 -2.49
C ASP A 34 5.00 15.84 -3.57
N ASN A 35 5.88 15.99 -4.55
CA ASN A 35 5.69 16.91 -5.68
C ASN A 35 4.97 16.28 -6.88
N LEU A 36 4.58 15.00 -6.80
CA LEU A 36 3.87 14.34 -7.89
C LEU A 36 2.44 14.85 -7.99
N PRO A 37 1.96 15.21 -9.21
CA PRO A 37 0.55 15.57 -9.38
C PRO A 37 -0.37 14.39 -9.07
N LEU A 38 -1.46 14.65 -8.37
CA LEU A 38 -2.50 13.65 -8.12
C LEU A 38 -3.44 13.59 -9.33
N ASP A 39 -2.92 13.08 -10.44
CA ASP A 39 -3.62 13.04 -11.71
C ASP A 39 -3.36 11.72 -12.42
N PHE A 40 -4.26 11.39 -13.35
CA PHE A 40 -4.15 10.17 -14.14
C PHE A 40 -2.88 10.21 -14.99
N GLY A 41 -2.18 9.08 -15.08
CA GLY A 41 -0.96 8.95 -15.85
C GLY A 41 0.32 9.39 -15.15
N GLN A 42 0.22 10.07 -14.01
CA GLN A 42 1.40 10.56 -13.27
C GLN A 42 1.91 9.59 -12.23
N LEU A 43 0.99 8.89 -11.55
CA LEU A 43 1.33 7.98 -10.44
C LEU A 43 1.60 6.57 -10.91
N GLU A 44 1.10 6.17 -12.05
CA GLU A 44 1.21 4.80 -12.58
C GLU A 44 2.66 4.40 -12.85
N GLN A 45 3.52 5.35 -13.18
CA GLN A 45 4.96 5.13 -13.34
C GLN A 45 5.61 4.59 -12.06
N HIS A 46 5.01 4.88 -10.91
CA HIS A 46 5.51 4.48 -9.60
C HIS A 46 4.72 3.31 -9.01
N GLY A 47 3.85 2.69 -9.79
CA GLY A 47 3.00 1.59 -9.33
C GLY A 47 1.85 2.03 -8.44
N CYS A 48 1.50 3.31 -8.45
CA CYS A 48 0.41 3.89 -7.68
C CYS A 48 -0.62 4.52 -8.62
N PHE A 49 -1.79 4.82 -8.11
CA PHE A 49 -2.83 5.47 -8.91
C PHE A 49 -3.81 6.26 -8.04
N VAL A 50 -4.55 7.14 -8.67
CA VAL A 50 -5.61 7.92 -8.01
C VAL A 50 -6.88 7.06 -8.01
N GLY A 51 -7.09 6.30 -6.92
CA GLY A 51 -8.24 5.40 -6.80
C GLY A 51 -9.49 6.12 -6.34
N SER A 52 -9.74 6.09 -5.02
CA SER A 52 -10.91 6.73 -4.42
C SER A 52 -10.77 8.24 -4.23
N HIS A 53 -9.64 8.83 -4.56
CA HIS A 53 -9.24 10.21 -4.27
C HIS A 53 -9.08 10.51 -2.77
N ALA A 54 -9.19 9.50 -1.91
CA ALA A 54 -8.88 9.65 -0.50
C ALA A 54 -7.36 9.64 -0.29
N VAL A 55 -6.84 10.68 0.34
CA VAL A 55 -5.40 10.78 0.62
C VAL A 55 -5.18 10.49 2.10
N ILE A 56 -4.32 9.52 2.39
CA ILE A 56 -3.96 9.13 3.74
C ILE A 56 -2.51 9.52 3.98
N ILE A 57 -2.24 10.20 5.09
CA ILE A 57 -0.91 10.68 5.45
C ILE A 57 -0.37 9.83 6.59
N LEU A 58 0.86 9.36 6.43
CA LEU A 58 1.58 8.61 7.45
C LEU A 58 2.75 9.45 8.00
N SER A 59 2.96 9.36 9.28
CA SER A 59 4.04 10.08 9.97
C SER A 59 5.25 9.19 10.21
N ASN A 60 6.34 9.78 10.70
CA ASN A 60 7.54 9.05 11.09
C ASN A 60 7.32 8.09 12.28
N LYS A 61 6.19 8.20 12.98
CA LYS A 61 5.82 7.30 14.07
C LYS A 61 5.01 6.09 13.59
N ASP A 62 4.54 6.11 12.35
CA ASP A 62 3.78 5.02 11.77
C ASP A 62 4.71 4.01 11.11
N SER A 63 4.46 2.73 11.33
CA SER A 63 5.20 1.65 10.66
C SER A 63 4.60 1.40 9.28
N ILE A 64 5.43 1.46 8.25
CA ILE A 64 5.00 1.15 6.88
C ILE A 64 4.62 -0.33 6.76
N LYS A 65 5.33 -1.22 7.45
CA LYS A 65 5.00 -2.65 7.49
C LYS A 65 3.60 -2.87 8.07
N GLU A 66 3.29 -2.23 9.19
CA GLU A 66 1.97 -2.35 9.82
C GLU A 66 0.88 -1.74 8.95
N ALA A 67 1.14 -0.60 8.33
CA ALA A 67 0.20 0.04 7.42
C ALA A 67 -0.13 -0.88 6.23
N ALA A 68 0.90 -1.44 5.59
CA ALA A 68 0.71 -2.37 4.48
C ALA A 68 -0.05 -3.62 4.92
N LEU A 69 0.27 -4.18 6.08
CA LEU A 69 -0.43 -5.34 6.63
C LEU A 69 -1.92 -5.05 6.88
N ASN A 70 -2.22 -3.90 7.47
CA ASN A 70 -3.61 -3.50 7.73
C ASN A 70 -4.40 -3.33 6.43
N LEU A 71 -3.76 -2.81 5.40
CA LEU A 71 -4.40 -2.68 4.08
C LEU A 71 -4.65 -4.05 3.45
N LEU A 72 -3.71 -4.99 3.56
CA LEU A 72 -3.92 -6.36 3.08
C LEU A 72 -5.03 -7.07 3.84
N ARG A 73 -5.13 -6.88 5.15
CA ARG A 73 -6.25 -7.41 5.94
C ARG A 73 -7.59 -6.86 5.47
N PHE A 74 -7.63 -5.59 5.13
CA PHE A 74 -8.83 -4.98 4.54
C PHE A 74 -9.22 -5.71 3.25
N PHE A 75 -8.28 -5.95 2.35
CA PHE A 75 -8.55 -6.67 1.10
C PHE A 75 -8.93 -8.12 1.33
N GLU A 76 -8.35 -8.77 2.32
CA GLU A 76 -8.73 -10.13 2.71
C GLU A 76 -10.19 -10.17 3.15
N ASP A 77 -10.60 -9.23 4.02
CA ASP A 77 -11.97 -9.14 4.53
C ASP A 77 -12.99 -8.82 3.43
N GLU A 78 -12.60 -7.96 2.48
CA GLU A 78 -13.49 -7.50 1.41
C GLU A 78 -13.50 -8.44 0.19
N SER A 79 -12.63 -9.45 0.16
CA SER A 79 -12.61 -10.41 -0.95
C SER A 79 -13.94 -11.17 -1.03
N CYS A 80 -14.51 -11.23 -2.23
CA CYS A 80 -15.75 -11.97 -2.45
C CYS A 80 -15.55 -13.49 -2.46
N GLY A 81 -14.31 -13.95 -2.54
CA GLY A 81 -13.96 -15.37 -2.52
C GLY A 81 -14.18 -16.13 -3.84
N GLN A 82 -14.54 -15.43 -4.92
CA GLN A 82 -14.87 -16.10 -6.19
C GLN A 82 -13.67 -16.68 -6.90
N CYS A 83 -12.54 -15.97 -6.94
CA CYS A 83 -11.37 -16.47 -7.65
C CYS A 83 -10.24 -16.82 -6.68
N SER A 84 -9.53 -17.91 -6.99
CA SER A 84 -8.46 -18.43 -6.14
C SER A 84 -7.30 -17.44 -5.94
N PRO A 85 -6.83 -16.71 -6.96
CA PRO A 85 -5.71 -15.79 -6.77
C PRO A 85 -5.97 -14.74 -5.69
N CYS A 86 -7.14 -14.13 -5.68
CA CYS A 86 -7.52 -13.15 -4.68
C CYS A 86 -7.79 -13.81 -3.32
N ARG A 87 -8.66 -14.82 -3.28
CA ARG A 87 -9.04 -15.49 -2.03
C ARG A 87 -7.84 -16.07 -1.28
N VAL A 88 -7.04 -16.87 -1.97
CA VAL A 88 -5.90 -17.55 -1.38
C VAL A 88 -4.71 -16.60 -1.25
N GLY A 89 -4.51 -15.73 -2.23
CA GLY A 89 -3.39 -14.80 -2.26
C GLY A 89 -3.43 -13.79 -1.11
N THR A 90 -4.59 -13.17 -0.87
CA THR A 90 -4.74 -12.22 0.25
C THR A 90 -4.53 -12.90 1.60
N GLU A 91 -5.11 -14.08 1.80
CA GLU A 91 -4.94 -14.84 3.04
C GLU A 91 -3.47 -15.21 3.29
N LYS A 92 -2.79 -15.74 2.27
CA LYS A 92 -1.37 -16.09 2.38
C LYS A 92 -0.48 -14.88 2.61
N ALA A 93 -0.73 -13.80 1.87
CA ALA A 93 0.03 -12.56 2.03
C ALA A 93 -0.08 -12.03 3.46
N VAL A 94 -1.28 -11.97 4.01
CA VAL A 94 -1.50 -11.54 5.40
C VAL A 94 -0.71 -12.42 6.38
N LYS A 95 -0.79 -13.74 6.24
CA LYS A 95 -0.07 -14.66 7.12
C LYS A 95 1.45 -14.49 7.05
N LEU A 96 1.98 -14.25 5.87
CA LEU A 96 3.41 -14.01 5.68
C LEU A 96 3.83 -12.65 6.25
N MET A 97 2.98 -11.63 6.09
CA MET A 97 3.25 -10.28 6.60
C MET A 97 3.11 -10.17 8.12
N GLU A 98 2.41 -11.09 8.77
CA GLU A 98 2.32 -11.16 10.23
C GLU A 98 3.61 -11.66 10.88
N GLN A 99 4.52 -12.24 10.12
CA GLN A 99 5.81 -12.69 10.62
C GLN A 99 6.76 -11.50 10.77
N ASP A 100 7.70 -11.60 11.72
CA ASP A 100 8.69 -10.55 11.97
C ASP A 100 9.55 -10.25 10.74
N ASN A 101 9.96 -11.30 10.04
CA ASN A 101 10.74 -11.19 8.81
C ASN A 101 9.88 -11.60 7.62
N TRP A 102 9.72 -10.68 6.68
CA TRP A 102 8.95 -10.96 5.47
C TRP A 102 9.79 -11.73 4.46
N ASP A 103 9.21 -12.79 3.90
CA ASP A 103 9.77 -13.46 2.74
C ASP A 103 9.42 -12.64 1.49
N ILE A 104 10.33 -11.73 1.14
CA ILE A 104 10.12 -10.74 0.07
C ILE A 104 9.92 -11.43 -1.28
N ASP A 105 10.67 -12.48 -1.56
CA ASP A 105 10.56 -13.20 -2.83
C ASP A 105 9.20 -13.87 -2.97
N LEU A 106 8.76 -14.57 -1.95
CA LEU A 106 7.45 -15.23 -1.95
C LEU A 106 6.30 -14.23 -2.01
N LEU A 107 6.40 -13.14 -1.24
CA LEU A 107 5.40 -12.06 -1.27
C LEU A 107 5.32 -11.41 -2.66
N SER A 108 6.45 -11.23 -3.32
CA SER A 108 6.49 -10.66 -4.67
C SER A 108 5.84 -11.60 -5.69
N GLU A 109 6.06 -12.92 -5.57
CA GLU A 109 5.41 -13.91 -6.43
C GLU A 109 3.90 -13.95 -6.21
N LEU A 110 3.45 -13.89 -4.96
CA LEU A 110 2.03 -13.81 -4.63
C LEU A 110 1.40 -12.55 -5.20
N ALA A 111 2.08 -11.41 -5.07
CA ALA A 111 1.62 -10.13 -5.60
C ALA A 111 1.42 -10.20 -7.12
N ALA A 112 2.40 -10.73 -7.84
CA ALA A 112 2.32 -10.89 -9.28
C ALA A 112 1.16 -11.81 -9.68
N THR A 113 0.97 -12.92 -8.96
CA THR A 113 -0.12 -13.85 -9.22
C THR A 113 -1.48 -13.20 -9.02
N MET A 114 -1.66 -12.46 -7.91
CA MET A 114 -2.91 -11.75 -7.65
C MET A 114 -3.20 -10.71 -8.73
N GLN A 115 -2.19 -9.96 -9.12
CA GLN A 115 -2.31 -8.90 -10.10
C GLN A 115 -2.68 -9.44 -11.49
N ASP A 116 -2.05 -10.52 -11.91
CA ASP A 116 -2.20 -11.07 -13.26
C ASP A 116 -3.41 -12.00 -13.40
N ALA A 117 -3.77 -12.72 -12.36
CA ALA A 117 -4.74 -13.81 -12.45
C ALA A 117 -6.07 -13.55 -11.74
N SER A 118 -6.20 -12.48 -10.95
CA SER A 118 -7.48 -12.14 -10.32
C SER A 118 -8.47 -11.61 -11.35
N ILE A 119 -9.75 -11.98 -11.17
CA ILE A 119 -10.80 -11.66 -12.13
C ILE A 119 -11.17 -10.17 -12.10
N CYS A 120 -11.19 -9.55 -10.91
CA CYS A 120 -11.66 -8.18 -10.77
C CYS A 120 -10.61 -7.25 -10.17
N GLY A 121 -10.91 -5.95 -10.20
CA GLY A 121 -10.00 -4.91 -9.74
C GLY A 121 -9.58 -5.03 -8.28
N LEU A 122 -10.42 -5.60 -7.40
CA LEU A 122 -10.05 -5.76 -6.00
C LEU A 122 -8.82 -6.66 -5.86
N GLY A 123 -8.86 -7.85 -6.43
CA GLY A 123 -7.73 -8.79 -6.36
C GLY A 123 -6.50 -8.28 -7.11
N GLN A 124 -6.71 -7.60 -8.24
CA GLN A 124 -5.62 -7.02 -9.03
C GLN A 124 -4.89 -5.92 -8.29
N ALA A 125 -5.59 -5.15 -7.46
CA ALA A 125 -5.03 -4.01 -6.73
C ALA A 125 -4.64 -4.34 -5.29
N ALA A 126 -5.05 -5.47 -4.75
CA ALA A 126 -4.86 -5.82 -3.34
C ALA A 126 -3.39 -5.83 -2.91
N SER A 127 -2.47 -6.16 -3.80
CA SER A 127 -1.05 -6.21 -3.51
C SER A 127 -0.34 -4.86 -3.66
N ASN A 128 -1.00 -3.82 -4.16
CA ASN A 128 -0.34 -2.53 -4.39
C ASN A 128 0.31 -1.93 -3.14
N PRO A 129 -0.33 -1.93 -1.94
CA PRO A 129 0.34 -1.46 -0.72
C PRO A 129 1.60 -2.26 -0.39
N LEU A 130 1.55 -3.57 -0.54
CA LEU A 130 2.68 -4.46 -0.27
C LEU A 130 3.84 -4.19 -1.23
N VAL A 131 3.56 -4.16 -2.53
CA VAL A 131 4.59 -3.95 -3.56
C VAL A 131 5.25 -2.59 -3.41
N SER A 132 4.46 -1.54 -3.18
CA SER A 132 4.99 -0.19 -2.99
C SER A 132 5.80 -0.06 -1.70
N ALA A 133 5.37 -0.71 -0.62
CA ALA A 133 6.14 -0.73 0.63
C ALA A 133 7.52 -1.37 0.42
N ILE A 134 7.58 -2.51 -0.23
CA ILE A 134 8.85 -3.18 -0.54
C ILE A 134 9.72 -2.32 -1.46
N ARG A 135 9.13 -1.68 -2.45
CA ARG A 135 9.86 -0.89 -3.45
C ARG A 135 10.48 0.38 -2.87
N PHE A 136 9.72 1.11 -2.05
CA PHE A 136 10.11 2.45 -1.61
C PHE A 136 10.61 2.53 -0.17
N PHE A 137 10.40 1.52 0.64
CA PHE A 137 10.76 1.51 2.06
C PHE A 137 11.64 0.31 2.43
N LYS A 138 12.66 0.07 1.60
CA LYS A 138 13.57 -1.07 1.76
C LYS A 138 14.29 -1.08 3.10
N GLU A 139 14.45 0.08 3.72
CA GLU A 139 15.12 0.21 5.02
C GLU A 139 14.36 -0.43 6.18
N GLU A 140 13.10 -0.79 5.98
CA GLU A 140 12.30 -1.48 7.00
C GLU A 140 12.35 -3.01 6.92
N PHE A 141 13.03 -3.57 5.90
CA PHE A 141 13.06 -5.00 5.64
C PHE A 141 14.44 -5.61 5.70
#